data_1504217667d1b2f0c9878d490de04cfc
#
_entry.id   1504217667d1b2f0c9878d490de04cfc
#
_cell.length_a   1.000
_cell.length_b   1.000
_cell.length_c   1.000
_cell.angle_alpha   90.00
_cell.angle_beta   90.00
_cell.angle_gamma   90.00
#
_symmetry.space_group_name_H-M   'P 1'
#
loop_
_entity.id
_entity.type
_entity.pdbx_description
1 polymer ?
#
loop_
_entity_poly.entity_id
_entity_poly.type
_entity_poly.pdbx_seq_one_letter_code
_entity_poly.pdbx_strand_id
1 'polypeptide(L)'
;MTPRSVTVAGVEVGRGTRVVLRPRAGADVLDRAIAGKVAVVDRVDEDMEGSVQLAVVVEDDPGRDLGELRQPGHRFFFSPAEVEPLAGQAAPSTRVLVAGIGNIFMGDDAFGVEVARRLAERPLPAGVDVGDFGIRGMDLMYALGEGYDAAVFVDAVPRGEPPGTLCVIEPRLEDAEATPDAHGMDPVKVLSLARQLGSVPERVLIVGCEPAVRMTGEEDELVGELSEPVRATIGDAVKLVESVVGELLEKGGRS
;
A
#
# COMPACT_ATOMS: atom_id res chain seq x y z
N MET A 1 -20.10 8.15 -1.73
CA MET A 1 -19.16 7.12 -1.21
C MET A 1 -18.92 6.16 -2.35
N THR A 2 -17.71 6.00 -2.80
CA THR A 2 -17.37 5.04 -3.87
C THR A 2 -17.59 3.63 -3.32
N PRO A 3 -18.36 2.75 -3.97
CA PRO A 3 -18.57 1.39 -3.50
C PRO A 3 -17.25 0.62 -3.47
N ARG A 4 -17.01 -0.16 -2.42
CA ARG A 4 -15.80 -1.00 -2.31
C ARG A 4 -15.87 -2.25 -3.19
N SER A 5 -17.09 -2.70 -3.50
CA SER A 5 -17.36 -3.91 -4.29
C SER A 5 -18.72 -3.83 -4.98
N VAL A 6 -18.91 -4.71 -5.96
CA VAL A 6 -20.18 -4.93 -6.67
C VAL A 6 -20.42 -6.42 -6.85
N THR A 7 -21.69 -6.84 -6.78
CA THR A 7 -22.04 -8.25 -7.02
C THR A 7 -22.13 -8.54 -8.52
N VAL A 8 -21.30 -9.48 -9.01
CA VAL A 8 -21.31 -9.97 -10.39
C VAL A 8 -21.57 -11.48 -10.39
N ALA A 9 -22.63 -11.93 -11.02
CA ALA A 9 -23.02 -13.35 -11.07
C ALA A 9 -23.09 -14.03 -9.69
N GLY A 10 -23.48 -13.29 -8.64
CA GLY A 10 -23.56 -13.81 -7.25
C GLY A 10 -22.24 -13.83 -6.50
N VAL A 11 -21.15 -13.31 -7.10
CA VAL A 11 -19.83 -13.19 -6.47
C VAL A 11 -19.57 -11.71 -6.18
N GLU A 12 -19.04 -11.41 -5.00
CA GLU A 12 -18.59 -10.08 -4.64
C GLU A 12 -17.27 -9.77 -5.34
N VAL A 13 -17.27 -8.75 -6.21
CA VAL A 13 -16.15 -8.29 -7.03
C VAL A 13 -15.70 -6.94 -6.51
N GLY A 14 -14.49 -6.87 -6.03
CA GLY A 14 -13.84 -5.66 -5.56
C GLY A 14 -12.35 -5.66 -5.90
N ARG A 15 -11.60 -4.70 -5.39
CA ARG A 15 -10.15 -4.61 -5.64
C ARG A 15 -9.46 -5.92 -5.28
N GLY A 16 -8.56 -6.37 -6.16
CA GLY A 16 -7.86 -7.65 -6.05
C GLY A 16 -8.61 -8.87 -6.61
N THR A 17 -9.90 -8.74 -6.94
CA THR A 17 -10.65 -9.84 -7.57
C THR A 17 -10.15 -10.08 -8.99
N ARG A 18 -9.88 -11.34 -9.32
CA ARG A 18 -9.53 -11.74 -10.68
C ARG A 18 -10.78 -11.99 -11.49
N VAL A 19 -10.81 -11.41 -12.67
CA VAL A 19 -11.94 -11.50 -13.59
C VAL A 19 -11.47 -11.84 -15.01
N VAL A 20 -12.33 -12.48 -15.78
CA VAL A 20 -12.14 -12.64 -17.23
C VAL A 20 -12.91 -11.53 -17.92
N LEU A 21 -12.26 -10.83 -18.84
CA LEU A 21 -12.85 -9.73 -19.60
C LEU A 21 -13.79 -10.24 -20.69
N ARG A 22 -15.02 -9.73 -20.74
CA ARG A 22 -16.08 -10.08 -21.71
C ARG A 22 -16.68 -8.81 -22.34
N PRO A 23 -15.89 -8.04 -23.10
CA PRO A 23 -16.40 -6.81 -23.71
C PRO A 23 -17.66 -7.06 -24.51
N ARG A 24 -18.60 -6.13 -24.45
CA ARG A 24 -19.87 -6.21 -25.19
C ARG A 24 -19.66 -6.05 -26.71
N ALA A 25 -20.65 -6.46 -27.48
CA ALA A 25 -20.68 -6.20 -28.91
C ALA A 25 -20.69 -4.68 -29.16
N GLY A 26 -19.70 -4.17 -29.91
CA GLY A 26 -19.55 -2.73 -30.15
C GLY A 26 -18.53 -2.03 -29.26
N ALA A 27 -17.86 -2.75 -28.35
CA ALA A 27 -16.70 -2.24 -27.63
C ALA A 27 -15.60 -1.77 -28.60
N ASP A 28 -14.74 -0.88 -28.13
CA ASP A 28 -13.66 -0.35 -28.94
C ASP A 28 -12.62 -1.43 -29.33
N VAL A 29 -11.65 -1.05 -30.15
CA VAL A 29 -10.65 -2.00 -30.68
C VAL A 29 -9.75 -2.52 -29.56
N LEU A 30 -9.41 -1.68 -28.56
CA LEU A 30 -8.54 -2.04 -27.45
C LEU A 30 -9.24 -3.03 -26.52
N ASP A 31 -10.48 -2.76 -26.12
CA ASP A 31 -11.27 -3.66 -25.28
C ASP A 31 -11.45 -5.03 -25.94
N ARG A 32 -11.67 -5.05 -27.27
CA ARG A 32 -11.79 -6.31 -28.02
C ARG A 32 -10.47 -7.08 -28.11
N ALA A 33 -9.34 -6.38 -28.13
CA ALA A 33 -8.01 -7.02 -28.16
C ALA A 33 -7.67 -7.76 -26.85
N ILE A 34 -8.28 -7.32 -25.73
CA ILE A 34 -8.09 -7.94 -24.41
C ILE A 34 -9.25 -8.85 -23.98
N ALA A 35 -10.20 -9.09 -24.87
CA ALA A 35 -11.30 -10.03 -24.63
C ALA A 35 -10.79 -11.44 -24.28
N GLY A 36 -11.34 -12.03 -23.22
CA GLY A 36 -10.95 -13.34 -22.71
C GLY A 36 -9.68 -13.35 -21.86
N LYS A 37 -8.97 -12.24 -21.73
CA LYS A 37 -7.82 -12.13 -20.84
C LYS A 37 -8.26 -12.07 -19.38
N VAL A 38 -7.36 -12.52 -18.50
CA VAL A 38 -7.51 -12.37 -17.04
C VAL A 38 -7.01 -10.99 -16.64
N ALA A 39 -7.80 -10.32 -15.83
CA ALA A 39 -7.46 -9.03 -15.25
C ALA A 39 -7.75 -9.01 -13.76
N VAL A 40 -7.06 -8.15 -13.04
CA VAL A 40 -7.29 -7.88 -11.61
C VAL A 40 -8.05 -6.56 -11.49
N VAL A 41 -9.11 -6.55 -10.71
CA VAL A 41 -9.85 -5.33 -10.40
C VAL A 41 -8.96 -4.45 -9.50
N ASP A 42 -8.66 -3.25 -9.96
CA ASP A 42 -7.89 -2.27 -9.21
C ASP A 42 -8.81 -1.37 -8.36
N ARG A 43 -9.96 -0.99 -8.93
CA ARG A 43 -10.91 -0.10 -8.26
C ARG A 43 -12.33 -0.31 -8.77
N VAL A 44 -13.31 -0.04 -7.90
CA VAL A 44 -14.73 0.04 -8.26
C VAL A 44 -15.14 1.50 -8.18
N ASP A 45 -15.57 2.07 -9.28
CA ASP A 45 -16.02 3.46 -9.38
C ASP A 45 -17.53 3.52 -9.62
N GLU A 46 -18.18 4.52 -9.05
CA GLU A 46 -19.59 4.85 -9.31
C GLU A 46 -19.64 6.30 -9.81
N ASP A 47 -20.25 6.50 -10.97
CA ASP A 47 -20.43 7.85 -11.51
C ASP A 47 -21.58 8.60 -10.83
N MET A 48 -21.77 9.85 -11.17
CA MET A 48 -22.85 10.69 -10.61
C MET A 48 -24.26 10.22 -11.00
N GLU A 49 -24.38 9.33 -11.97
CA GLU A 49 -25.63 8.75 -12.44
C GLU A 49 -25.92 7.38 -11.79
N GLY A 50 -25.00 6.91 -10.91
CA GLY A 50 -25.11 5.62 -10.23
C GLY A 50 -24.63 4.42 -11.06
N SER A 51 -23.94 4.68 -12.19
CA SER A 51 -23.35 3.61 -13.00
C SER A 51 -22.05 3.13 -12.41
N VAL A 52 -21.92 1.82 -12.19
CA VAL A 52 -20.70 1.22 -11.63
C VAL A 52 -19.76 0.82 -12.76
N GLN A 53 -18.50 1.18 -12.61
CA GLN A 53 -17.41 0.77 -13.48
C GLN A 53 -16.28 0.11 -12.68
N LEU A 54 -15.68 -0.90 -13.27
CA LEU A 54 -14.52 -1.61 -12.73
C LEU A 54 -13.27 -1.15 -13.48
N ALA A 55 -12.37 -0.46 -12.80
CA ALA A 55 -11.04 -0.23 -13.31
C ALA A 55 -10.22 -1.52 -13.12
N VAL A 56 -9.71 -2.08 -14.21
CA VAL A 56 -8.99 -3.36 -14.20
C VAL A 56 -7.61 -3.23 -14.83
N VAL A 57 -6.70 -4.07 -14.36
CA VAL A 57 -5.33 -4.21 -14.91
C VAL A 57 -5.18 -5.64 -15.44
N VAL A 58 -4.78 -5.76 -16.70
CA VAL A 58 -4.60 -7.08 -17.33
C VAL A 58 -3.32 -7.73 -16.80
N GLU A 59 -3.39 -8.99 -16.36
CA GLU A 59 -2.28 -9.67 -15.68
C GLU A 59 -1.02 -9.82 -16.54
N ASP A 60 -1.18 -10.08 -17.82
CA ASP A 60 -0.10 -10.28 -18.78
C ASP A 60 0.25 -9.01 -19.59
N ASP A 61 -0.23 -7.84 -19.17
CA ASP A 61 0.12 -6.57 -19.80
C ASP A 61 1.48 -6.08 -19.27
N PRO A 62 2.51 -5.97 -20.13
CA PRO A 62 3.81 -5.41 -19.72
C PRO A 62 3.72 -3.93 -19.30
N GLY A 63 2.65 -3.21 -19.69
CA GLY A 63 2.37 -1.83 -19.28
C GLY A 63 1.56 -1.70 -17.98
N ARG A 64 1.30 -2.79 -17.26
CA ARG A 64 0.52 -2.78 -16.02
C ARG A 64 1.18 -2.02 -14.88
N ASP A 65 2.51 -1.96 -14.90
CA ASP A 65 3.34 -1.29 -13.91
C ASP A 65 4.45 -0.52 -14.63
N LEU A 66 4.47 0.79 -14.50
CA LEU A 66 5.47 1.66 -15.12
C LEU A 66 6.68 1.93 -14.21
N GLY A 67 7.08 0.94 -13.40
CA GLY A 67 8.32 0.90 -12.67
C GLY A 67 8.28 1.50 -11.27
N GLU A 68 9.45 1.85 -10.73
CA GLU A 68 9.68 2.27 -9.34
C GLU A 68 8.78 3.41 -8.84
N LEU A 69 8.28 4.24 -9.74
CA LEU A 69 7.41 5.38 -9.42
C LEU A 69 5.93 5.00 -9.24
N ARG A 70 5.57 3.71 -9.37
CA ARG A 70 4.17 3.24 -9.30
C ARG A 70 3.19 4.13 -10.05
N GLN A 71 3.61 4.68 -11.17
CA GLN A 71 2.69 5.39 -12.04
C GLN A 71 1.63 4.42 -12.53
N PRO A 72 0.35 4.83 -12.55
CA PRO A 72 -0.72 3.98 -13.03
C PRO A 72 -0.37 3.51 -14.45
N GLY A 73 -0.13 2.21 -14.59
CA GLY A 73 0.01 1.54 -15.88
C GLY A 73 -1.32 1.54 -16.64
N HIS A 74 -1.41 0.72 -17.66
CA HIS A 74 -2.63 0.62 -18.43
C HIS A 74 -3.80 0.15 -17.56
N ARG A 75 -4.83 0.98 -17.45
CA ARG A 75 -6.11 0.66 -16.82
C ARG A 75 -7.20 0.67 -17.87
N PHE A 76 -8.06 -0.34 -17.79
CA PHE A 76 -9.23 -0.50 -18.66
C PHE A 76 -10.47 -0.43 -17.79
N PHE A 77 -11.56 0.09 -18.34
CA PHE A 77 -12.79 0.31 -17.61
C PHE A 77 -13.91 -0.55 -18.20
N PHE A 78 -14.50 -1.41 -17.37
CA PHE A 78 -15.57 -2.32 -17.76
C PHE A 78 -16.77 -2.16 -16.83
N SER A 79 -17.97 -2.30 -17.38
CA SER A 79 -19.16 -2.44 -16.55
C SER A 79 -19.16 -3.83 -15.87
N PRO A 80 -19.90 -4.00 -14.76
CA PRO A 80 -20.04 -5.32 -14.11
C PRO A 80 -20.55 -6.43 -15.03
N ALA A 81 -21.33 -6.08 -16.07
CA ALA A 81 -21.83 -7.03 -17.06
C ALA A 81 -20.78 -7.51 -18.07
N GLU A 82 -19.62 -6.87 -18.13
CA GLU A 82 -18.54 -7.17 -19.07
C GLU A 82 -17.38 -7.93 -18.42
N VAL A 83 -17.56 -8.39 -17.19
CA VAL A 83 -16.57 -9.20 -16.50
C VAL A 83 -17.20 -10.47 -15.95
N GLU A 84 -16.41 -11.52 -15.90
CA GLU A 84 -16.78 -12.82 -15.32
C GLU A 84 -15.80 -13.14 -14.19
N PRO A 85 -16.27 -13.19 -12.92
CA PRO A 85 -15.38 -13.53 -11.81
C PRO A 85 -14.80 -14.93 -11.97
N LEU A 86 -13.50 -15.08 -11.74
CA LEU A 86 -12.88 -16.39 -11.68
C LEU A 86 -13.34 -17.12 -10.42
N ALA A 87 -13.88 -18.33 -10.58
CA ALA A 87 -14.40 -19.12 -9.48
C ALA A 87 -13.34 -19.34 -8.37
N GLY A 88 -13.73 -19.10 -7.13
CA GLY A 88 -12.89 -19.34 -5.94
C GLY A 88 -12.04 -18.16 -5.48
N GLN A 89 -12.20 -16.97 -6.07
CA GLN A 89 -11.49 -15.75 -5.64
C GLN A 89 -12.48 -14.60 -5.41
N ALA A 90 -13.11 -14.62 -4.24
CA ALA A 90 -13.74 -13.41 -3.71
C ALA A 90 -12.67 -12.31 -3.50
N ALA A 91 -13.08 -11.04 -3.54
CA ALA A 91 -12.20 -9.96 -3.11
C ALA A 91 -11.63 -10.28 -1.72
N PRO A 92 -10.36 -9.95 -1.45
CA PRO A 92 -9.81 -10.15 -0.11
C PRO A 92 -10.68 -9.39 0.89
N SER A 93 -11.12 -10.08 1.93
CA SER A 93 -11.98 -9.52 2.97
C SER A 93 -11.30 -8.41 3.78
N THR A 94 -9.98 -8.38 3.76
CA THR A 94 -9.15 -7.41 4.49
C THR A 94 -8.03 -6.94 3.57
N ARG A 95 -7.80 -5.62 3.54
CA ARG A 95 -6.75 -4.98 2.77
C ARG A 95 -5.76 -4.28 3.69
N VAL A 96 -4.48 -4.56 3.49
CA VAL A 96 -3.38 -4.03 4.29
C VAL A 96 -2.38 -3.29 3.40
N LEU A 97 -2.07 -2.04 3.74
CA LEU A 97 -0.97 -1.29 3.13
C LEU A 97 0.28 -1.43 4.00
N VAL A 98 1.39 -1.87 3.42
CA VAL A 98 2.72 -1.77 4.03
C VAL A 98 3.46 -0.60 3.38
N ALA A 99 3.82 0.40 4.15
CA ALA A 99 4.44 1.62 3.68
C ALA A 99 5.86 1.77 4.25
N GLY A 100 6.87 1.65 3.40
CA GLY A 100 8.26 1.98 3.75
C GLY A 100 8.48 3.48 3.70
N ILE A 101 8.95 4.03 4.81
CA ILE A 101 9.15 5.47 5.01
C ILE A 101 10.62 5.72 5.30
N GLY A 102 11.10 6.92 4.99
CA GLY A 102 12.43 7.40 5.31
C GLY A 102 13.22 7.91 4.10
N ASN A 103 14.33 8.54 4.36
CA ASN A 103 15.18 9.18 3.35
C ASN A 103 16.43 8.32 3.05
N ILE A 104 16.55 7.83 1.83
CA ILE A 104 17.69 6.97 1.40
C ILE A 104 19.05 7.66 1.41
N PHE A 105 19.09 8.98 1.58
CA PHE A 105 20.33 9.76 1.66
C PHE A 105 20.73 10.08 3.11
N MET A 106 19.99 9.60 4.10
CA MET A 106 20.18 9.93 5.52
C MET A 106 20.49 8.70 6.39
N GLY A 107 21.37 7.81 5.90
CA GLY A 107 21.85 6.67 6.68
C GLY A 107 20.72 5.73 7.09
N ASP A 108 20.57 5.53 8.41
CA ASP A 108 19.58 4.59 8.97
C ASP A 108 18.13 4.99 8.75
N ASP A 109 17.87 6.23 8.36
CA ASP A 109 16.53 6.69 7.94
C ASP A 109 16.00 5.93 6.72
N ALA A 110 16.89 5.36 5.91
CA ALA A 110 16.55 4.50 4.78
C ALA A 110 15.96 3.11 5.17
N PHE A 111 15.91 2.77 6.46
CA PHE A 111 15.49 1.45 6.93
C PHE A 111 14.15 1.02 6.37
N GLY A 112 13.11 1.86 6.48
CA GLY A 112 11.76 1.52 6.03
C GLY A 112 11.68 1.28 4.53
N VAL A 113 12.38 2.10 3.75
CA VAL A 113 12.48 1.94 2.28
C VAL A 113 13.13 0.62 1.91
N GLU A 114 14.24 0.27 2.56
CA GLU A 114 14.96 -0.99 2.28
C GLU A 114 14.12 -2.22 2.63
N VAL A 115 13.39 -2.20 3.75
CA VAL A 115 12.46 -3.28 4.12
C VAL A 115 11.33 -3.41 3.11
N ALA A 116 10.72 -2.30 2.69
CA ALA A 116 9.64 -2.31 1.70
C ALA A 116 10.10 -2.87 0.35
N ARG A 117 11.30 -2.49 -0.11
CA ARG A 117 11.90 -3.03 -1.34
C ARG A 117 12.07 -4.54 -1.28
N ARG A 118 12.59 -5.08 -0.18
CA ARG A 118 12.75 -6.53 0.00
C ARG A 118 11.42 -7.27 0.10
N LEU A 119 10.41 -6.66 0.70
CA LEU A 119 9.06 -7.23 0.74
C LEU A 119 8.42 -7.27 -0.65
N ALA A 120 8.61 -6.24 -1.48
CA ALA A 120 8.06 -6.17 -2.83
C ALA A 120 8.63 -7.25 -3.77
N GLU A 121 9.82 -7.80 -3.49
CA GLU A 121 10.43 -8.90 -4.22
C GLU A 121 9.85 -10.29 -3.84
N ARG A 122 9.01 -10.36 -2.80
CA ARG A 122 8.46 -11.60 -2.27
C ARG A 122 7.00 -11.80 -2.69
N PRO A 123 6.52 -13.06 -2.75
CA PRO A 123 5.10 -13.30 -2.95
C PRO A 123 4.31 -12.77 -1.76
N LEU A 124 3.39 -11.84 -2.03
CA LEU A 124 2.54 -11.22 -1.00
C LEU A 124 1.20 -11.95 -0.90
N PRO A 125 0.60 -12.05 0.30
CA PRO A 125 -0.76 -12.51 0.46
C PRO A 125 -1.76 -11.65 -0.31
N ALA A 126 -2.89 -12.23 -0.72
CA ALA A 126 -3.96 -11.46 -1.34
C ALA A 126 -4.46 -10.36 -0.39
N GLY A 127 -4.66 -9.16 -0.93
CA GLY A 127 -5.08 -7.99 -0.15
C GLY A 127 -3.94 -7.20 0.49
N VAL A 128 -2.69 -7.59 0.29
CA VAL A 128 -1.52 -6.85 0.79
C VAL A 128 -0.86 -6.08 -0.33
N ASP A 129 -0.78 -4.78 -0.17
CA ASP A 129 0.00 -3.89 -1.04
C ASP A 129 1.22 -3.37 -0.28
N VAL A 130 2.39 -3.38 -0.93
CA VAL A 130 3.65 -2.84 -0.37
C VAL A 130 4.11 -1.65 -1.19
N GLY A 131 4.49 -0.56 -0.53
CA GLY A 131 4.98 0.66 -1.16
C GLY A 131 6.23 1.24 -0.52
N ASP A 132 7.19 1.63 -1.36
CA ASP A 132 8.25 2.57 -1.01
C ASP A 132 7.70 3.99 -1.16
N PHE A 133 7.42 4.65 -0.06
CA PHE A 133 6.97 6.04 -0.04
C PHE A 133 8.12 7.02 0.23
N GLY A 134 9.21 6.55 0.78
CA GLY A 134 10.37 7.38 1.07
C GLY A 134 9.98 8.62 1.87
N ILE A 135 10.25 9.81 1.32
CA ILE A 135 9.87 11.11 1.88
C ILE A 135 8.59 11.69 1.25
N ARG A 136 7.86 10.91 0.45
CA ARG A 136 6.68 11.35 -0.30
C ARG A 136 5.40 11.26 0.53
N GLY A 137 5.30 12.11 1.55
CA GLY A 137 4.16 12.12 2.48
C GLY A 137 2.80 12.33 1.82
N MET A 138 2.74 13.12 0.73
CA MET A 138 1.50 13.32 -0.03
C MET A 138 1.04 12.05 -0.73
N ASP A 139 1.98 11.27 -1.30
CA ASP A 139 1.65 10.01 -1.96
C ASP A 139 1.14 8.99 -0.93
N LEU A 140 1.77 8.93 0.25
CA LEU A 140 1.30 8.10 1.36
C LEU A 140 -0.10 8.51 1.82
N MET A 141 -0.35 9.81 1.95
CA MET A 141 -1.67 10.34 2.33
C MET A 141 -2.76 9.90 1.35
N TYR A 142 -2.51 10.01 0.04
CA TYR A 142 -3.46 9.56 -0.98
C TYR A 142 -3.65 8.04 -0.93
N ALA A 143 -2.56 7.28 -0.77
CA ALA A 143 -2.64 5.82 -0.66
C ALA A 143 -3.49 5.39 0.54
N LEU A 144 -3.35 6.04 1.70
CA LEU A 144 -4.18 5.76 2.88
C LEU A 144 -5.68 5.96 2.63
N GLY A 145 -6.04 6.89 1.73
CA GLY A 145 -7.43 7.13 1.32
C GLY A 145 -8.02 6.07 0.39
N GLU A 146 -7.24 5.13 -0.13
CA GLU A 146 -7.69 4.11 -1.10
C GLU A 146 -8.48 2.94 -0.49
N GLY A 147 -8.94 3.05 0.76
CA GLY A 147 -9.84 2.08 1.39
C GLY A 147 -9.13 0.83 1.90
N TYR A 148 -7.95 0.94 2.46
CA TYR A 148 -7.33 -0.09 3.28
C TYR A 148 -8.01 -0.20 4.64
N ASP A 149 -8.08 -1.42 5.18
CA ASP A 149 -8.62 -1.69 6.52
C ASP A 149 -7.54 -1.52 7.58
N ALA A 150 -6.27 -1.78 7.21
CA ALA A 150 -5.11 -1.54 8.07
C ALA A 150 -3.92 -1.00 7.29
N ALA A 151 -2.99 -0.34 8.01
CA ALA A 151 -1.69 0.04 7.47
C ALA A 151 -0.56 -0.35 8.43
N VAL A 152 0.57 -0.75 7.87
CA VAL A 152 1.82 -0.99 8.59
C VAL A 152 2.87 -0.05 8.04
N PHE A 153 3.26 0.95 8.82
CA PHE A 153 4.38 1.82 8.50
C PHE A 153 5.68 1.14 8.91
N VAL A 154 6.70 1.24 8.09
CA VAL A 154 8.05 0.75 8.41
C VAL A 154 8.99 1.95 8.39
N ASP A 155 9.68 2.20 9.50
CA ASP A 155 10.43 3.44 9.69
C ASP A 155 11.58 3.27 10.69
N ALA A 156 12.57 4.16 10.64
CA ALA A 156 13.56 4.32 11.68
C ALA A 156 12.93 5.11 12.85
N VAL A 157 12.86 4.49 14.03
CA VAL A 157 12.16 5.07 15.19
C VAL A 157 13.11 5.17 16.38
N PRO A 158 13.61 6.37 16.68
CA PRO A 158 14.53 6.58 17.81
C PRO A 158 13.79 6.52 19.14
N ARG A 159 14.15 5.55 19.99
CA ARG A 159 13.58 5.32 21.32
C ARG A 159 14.61 5.28 22.44
N GLY A 160 15.90 5.32 22.08
CA GLY A 160 17.00 5.19 23.03
C GLY A 160 17.37 3.76 23.37
N GLU A 161 16.92 2.80 22.55
CA GLU A 161 17.27 1.40 22.65
C GLU A 161 18.62 1.12 21.94
N PRO A 162 19.23 -0.05 22.12
CA PRO A 162 20.40 -0.43 21.33
C PRO A 162 20.09 -0.37 19.82
N PRO A 163 21.02 0.17 18.99
CA PRO A 163 20.84 0.24 17.55
C PRO A 163 20.49 -1.11 16.92
N GLY A 164 19.54 -1.12 15.98
CA GLY A 164 19.03 -2.32 15.35
C GLY A 164 17.88 -3.02 16.13
N THR A 165 17.50 -2.50 17.31
CA THR A 165 16.34 -3.04 18.04
C THR A 165 15.06 -2.80 17.27
N LEU A 166 14.30 -3.87 17.01
CA LEU A 166 13.01 -3.81 16.34
C LEU A 166 11.88 -3.67 17.36
N CYS A 167 10.83 -2.92 16.99
CA CYS A 167 9.64 -2.75 17.80
C CYS A 167 8.38 -2.68 16.94
N VAL A 168 7.22 -2.99 17.54
CA VAL A 168 5.90 -2.73 16.97
C VAL A 168 5.18 -1.73 17.85
N ILE A 169 4.70 -0.66 17.26
CA ILE A 169 4.04 0.44 17.96
C ILE A 169 2.65 0.65 17.36
N GLU A 170 1.65 0.83 18.20
CA GLU A 170 0.35 1.35 17.80
C GLU A 170 0.32 2.85 18.12
N PRO A 171 0.39 3.73 17.10
CA PRO A 171 0.48 5.17 17.32
C PRO A 171 -0.83 5.70 17.91
N ARG A 172 -0.74 6.60 18.90
CA ARG A 172 -1.90 7.34 19.39
C ARG A 172 -2.08 8.58 18.55
N LEU A 173 -3.18 8.64 17.81
CA LEU A 173 -3.49 9.74 16.91
C LEU A 173 -3.78 11.08 17.63
N GLU A 174 -3.98 11.03 18.92
CA GLU A 174 -4.24 12.20 19.77
C GLU A 174 -2.98 13.04 20.05
N ASP A 175 -1.79 12.45 19.87
CA ASP A 175 -0.51 13.08 20.16
C ASP A 175 0.06 13.90 18.98
N ALA A 176 -0.60 13.92 17.83
CA ALA A 176 -0.15 14.67 16.67
C ALA A 176 -0.62 16.12 16.70
N GLU A 177 0.18 17.03 17.22
CA GLU A 177 0.01 18.45 16.93
C GLU A 177 0.18 18.69 15.43
N ALA A 178 -0.90 19.11 14.77
CA ALA A 178 -0.93 19.40 13.33
C ALA A 178 -0.17 20.69 13.01
N THR A 179 1.14 20.69 13.18
CA THR A 179 1.99 21.75 12.63
C THR A 179 2.46 21.30 11.25
N PRO A 180 2.16 22.08 10.18
CA PRO A 180 2.65 21.77 8.83
C PRO A 180 4.16 22.06 8.80
N ASP A 181 4.96 21.07 9.13
CA ASP A 181 6.40 21.12 8.94
C ASP A 181 6.75 20.26 7.72
N ALA A 182 7.09 20.94 6.61
CA ALA A 182 7.29 20.31 5.31
C ALA A 182 8.65 19.59 5.20
N HIS A 183 9.45 19.55 6.25
CA HIS A 183 10.85 19.14 6.15
C HIS A 183 11.18 17.78 6.80
N GLY A 184 10.20 17.08 7.37
CA GLY A 184 10.37 15.72 7.86
C GLY A 184 9.10 14.93 7.64
N MET A 185 9.19 13.74 7.00
CA MET A 185 8.04 12.87 6.89
C MET A 185 7.83 12.14 8.22
N ASP A 186 7.07 12.78 9.12
CA ASP A 186 6.58 12.14 10.33
C ASP A 186 5.32 11.32 9.98
N PRO A 187 5.36 9.99 10.08
CA PRO A 187 4.21 9.12 9.76
C PRO A 187 2.94 9.49 10.52
N VAL A 188 3.06 9.96 11.75
CA VAL A 188 1.92 10.32 12.60
C VAL A 188 1.27 11.60 12.10
N LYS A 189 2.08 12.57 11.62
CA LYS A 189 1.56 13.81 11.01
C LYS A 189 0.85 13.52 9.68
N VAL A 190 1.41 12.66 8.83
CA VAL A 190 0.77 12.24 7.57
C VAL A 190 -0.57 11.57 7.85
N LEU A 191 -0.62 10.68 8.85
CA LEU A 191 -1.85 9.99 9.25
C LEU A 191 -2.90 10.97 9.80
N SER A 192 -2.49 11.95 10.59
CA SER A 192 -3.38 12.99 11.11
C SER A 192 -3.97 13.84 9.99
N LEU A 193 -3.16 14.22 9.00
CA LEU A 193 -3.61 14.97 7.84
C LEU A 193 -4.55 14.14 6.95
N ALA A 194 -4.21 12.88 6.68
CA ALA A 194 -5.06 11.96 5.92
C ALA A 194 -6.45 11.80 6.56
N ARG A 195 -6.50 11.74 7.91
CA ARG A 195 -7.75 11.66 8.66
C ARG A 195 -8.64 12.90 8.51
N GLN A 196 -8.04 14.08 8.39
CA GLN A 196 -8.79 15.32 8.16
C GLN A 196 -9.38 15.40 6.75
N LEU A 197 -8.75 14.75 5.77
CA LEU A 197 -9.14 14.79 4.37
C LEU A 197 -10.09 13.66 3.95
N GLY A 198 -10.24 12.63 4.78
CA GLY A 198 -11.14 11.53 4.43
C GLY A 198 -10.98 10.28 5.28
N SER A 199 -11.14 9.13 4.64
CA SER A 199 -11.03 7.82 5.28
C SER A 199 -9.56 7.41 5.42
N VAL A 200 -9.18 6.98 6.60
CA VAL A 200 -7.90 6.31 6.88
C VAL A 200 -8.17 4.90 7.38
N PRO A 201 -7.19 3.99 7.30
CA PRO A 201 -7.31 2.67 7.88
C PRO A 201 -7.70 2.73 9.36
N GLU A 202 -8.60 1.86 9.80
CA GLU A 202 -9.03 1.79 11.20
C GLU A 202 -7.89 1.41 12.13
N ARG A 203 -6.95 0.64 11.61
CA ARG A 203 -5.80 0.14 12.36
C ARG A 203 -4.50 0.50 11.67
N VAL A 204 -3.65 1.20 12.40
CA VAL A 204 -2.29 1.55 11.95
C VAL A 204 -1.28 1.05 12.95
N LEU A 205 -0.26 0.35 12.45
CA LEU A 205 0.89 -0.11 13.23
C LEU A 205 2.17 0.45 12.63
N ILE A 206 3.19 0.65 13.46
CA ILE A 206 4.54 1.04 13.03
C ILE A 206 5.48 -0.10 13.41
N VAL A 207 6.18 -0.65 12.43
CA VAL A 207 7.35 -1.51 12.65
C VAL A 207 8.57 -0.64 12.59
N GLY A 208 9.13 -0.37 13.77
CA GLY A 208 10.26 0.54 13.95
C GLY A 208 11.58 -0.19 14.15
N CYS A 209 12.67 0.47 13.75
CA CYS A 209 14.03 0.07 14.07
C CYS A 209 14.75 1.21 14.77
N GLU A 210 15.45 0.94 15.89
CA GLU A 210 16.30 1.94 16.55
C GLU A 210 17.51 2.25 15.66
N PRO A 211 17.67 3.51 15.20
CA PRO A 211 18.81 3.89 14.38
C PRO A 211 20.10 4.04 15.21
N ALA A 212 21.24 3.70 14.64
CA ALA A 212 22.56 4.01 15.19
C ALA A 212 22.98 5.44 14.84
N VAL A 213 22.63 5.88 13.64
CA VAL A 213 22.96 7.18 13.09
C VAL A 213 21.68 7.98 12.90
N ARG A 214 21.61 9.13 13.55
CA ARG A 214 20.52 10.10 13.39
C ARG A 214 21.06 11.31 12.66
N MET A 215 20.59 11.54 11.45
CA MET A 215 20.94 12.73 10.70
C MET A 215 19.80 13.75 10.84
N THR A 216 20.17 15.01 10.99
CA THR A 216 19.21 16.13 11.15
C THR A 216 18.94 16.84 9.83
N GLY A 217 19.75 16.54 8.79
CA GLY A 217 19.71 17.22 7.50
C GLY A 217 20.56 18.49 7.45
N GLU A 218 21.28 18.79 8.54
CA GLU A 218 22.21 19.93 8.62
C GLU A 218 23.68 19.50 8.44
N GLU A 219 23.92 18.18 8.24
CA GLU A 219 25.24 17.61 8.05
C GLU A 219 25.76 17.92 6.64
N ASP A 220 27.05 18.24 6.54
CA ASP A 220 27.74 18.53 5.28
C ASP A 220 27.94 17.28 4.39
N GLU A 221 27.86 16.08 4.96
CA GLU A 221 28.04 14.81 4.26
C GLU A 221 26.78 13.96 4.32
N LEU A 222 26.30 13.52 3.15
CA LEU A 222 25.22 12.55 3.05
C LEU A 222 25.76 11.13 3.30
N VAL A 223 25.11 10.39 4.20
CA VAL A 223 25.43 8.98 4.47
C VAL A 223 24.38 8.12 3.79
N GLY A 224 24.69 7.60 2.60
CA GLY A 224 23.75 6.81 1.79
C GLY A 224 23.60 5.35 2.20
N GLU A 225 24.29 4.87 3.25
CA GLU A 225 24.26 3.47 3.66
C GLU A 225 23.74 3.31 5.08
N LEU A 226 22.99 2.20 5.29
CA LEU A 226 22.58 1.77 6.63
C LEU A 226 23.81 1.41 7.48
N SER A 227 23.78 1.77 8.75
CA SER A 227 24.76 1.28 9.73
C SER A 227 24.72 -0.25 9.85
N GLU A 228 25.84 -0.85 10.27
CA GLU A 228 25.93 -2.32 10.39
C GLU A 228 24.85 -2.91 11.31
N PRO A 229 24.55 -2.36 12.50
CA PRO A 229 23.48 -2.88 13.36
C PRO A 229 22.12 -2.89 12.69
N VAL A 230 21.75 -1.80 11.99
CA VAL A 230 20.47 -1.67 11.30
C VAL A 230 20.41 -2.57 10.07
N ARG A 231 21.48 -2.63 9.29
CA ARG A 231 21.56 -3.51 8.10
C ARG A 231 21.39 -4.98 8.47
N ALA A 232 21.99 -5.40 9.59
CA ALA A 232 21.91 -6.79 10.07
C ALA A 232 20.48 -7.22 10.42
N THR A 233 19.59 -6.29 10.81
CA THR A 233 18.21 -6.59 11.23
C THR A 233 17.20 -6.59 10.10
N ILE A 234 17.54 -6.15 8.89
CA ILE A 234 16.59 -6.04 7.77
C ILE A 234 15.85 -7.37 7.52
N GLY A 235 16.57 -8.50 7.55
CA GLY A 235 15.95 -9.81 7.34
C GLY A 235 14.92 -10.18 8.42
N ASP A 236 15.16 -9.79 9.65
CA ASP A 236 14.24 -10.02 10.76
C ASP A 236 13.08 -9.01 10.77
N ALA A 237 13.34 -7.78 10.33
CA ALA A 237 12.30 -6.78 10.10
C ALA A 237 11.29 -7.23 9.04
N VAL A 238 11.75 -7.79 7.93
CA VAL A 238 10.88 -8.38 6.88
C VAL A 238 9.97 -9.45 7.48
N LYS A 239 10.52 -10.39 8.26
CA LYS A 239 9.72 -11.44 8.93
C LYS A 239 8.72 -10.86 9.94
N LEU A 240 9.14 -9.83 10.69
CA LEU A 240 8.27 -9.15 11.64
C LEU A 240 7.08 -8.48 10.93
N VAL A 241 7.32 -7.78 9.81
CA VAL A 241 6.25 -7.20 9.00
C VAL A 241 5.32 -8.27 8.46
N GLU A 242 5.86 -9.38 7.93
CA GLU A 242 5.04 -10.53 7.45
C GLU A 242 4.16 -11.09 8.57
N SER A 243 4.69 -11.23 9.79
CA SER A 243 3.92 -11.70 10.95
C SER A 243 2.81 -10.73 11.33
N VAL A 244 3.11 -9.42 11.40
CA VAL A 244 2.13 -8.37 11.72
C VAL A 244 1.02 -8.33 10.67
N VAL A 245 1.37 -8.41 9.39
CA VAL A 245 0.41 -8.46 8.27
C VAL A 245 -0.48 -9.70 8.39
N GLY A 246 0.11 -10.87 8.68
CA GLY A 246 -0.65 -12.11 8.89
C GLY A 246 -1.71 -11.97 9.99
N GLU A 247 -1.34 -11.38 11.14
CA GLU A 247 -2.29 -11.12 12.23
C GLU A 247 -3.41 -10.15 11.84
N LEU A 248 -3.10 -9.13 11.03
CA LEU A 248 -4.09 -8.16 10.57
C LEU A 248 -5.11 -8.81 9.63
N LEU A 249 -4.65 -9.66 8.71
CA LEU A 249 -5.52 -10.40 7.79
C LEU A 249 -6.45 -11.38 8.53
N GLU A 250 -5.94 -12.09 9.55
CA GLU A 250 -6.73 -13.03 10.36
C GLU A 250 -7.82 -12.32 11.18
N LYS A 251 -7.52 -11.17 11.75
CA LYS A 251 -8.46 -10.41 12.59
C LYS A 251 -9.54 -9.73 11.76
N GLY A 252 -9.22 -9.22 10.59
CA GLY A 252 -10.17 -8.57 9.69
C GLY A 252 -11.18 -9.55 9.06
N GLY A 253 -10.81 -10.81 8.88
CA GLY A 253 -11.72 -11.85 8.36
C GLY A 253 -12.78 -12.38 9.35
N ARG A 254 -12.80 -11.88 10.59
CA ARG A 254 -13.73 -12.34 11.66
C ARG A 254 -14.80 -11.31 12.05
N SER A 255 -14.92 -10.21 11.30
CA SER A 255 -15.93 -9.16 11.58
C SER A 255 -17.14 -9.31 10.72
#